data_e82950a5a87055dda5872f8995524f61
#
_entry.id   e82950a5a87055dda5872f8995524f61
#
_cell.length_a   1.000
_cell.length_b   1.000
_cell.length_c   1.000
_cell.angle_alpha   90.00
_cell.angle_beta   90.00
_cell.angle_gamma   90.00
#
_symmetry.space_group_name_H-M   'P 1'
#
loop_
_entity.id
_entity.type
_entity.pdbx_description
1 polymer ?
#
loop_
_entity_poly.entity_id
_entity_poly.type
_entity_poly.pdbx_seq_one_letter_code
_entity_poly.pdbx_strand_id
1 'polypeptide(L)'
;MTVNVKTRPHQPLTNSPYSLKVGSSNNIRQNLSNYLQDSPIKPPYTDVIDPKTGEPIYGFRYVTEIDTDGKTKLIQVPLTYEEYLHPEEGDALMSNSEHDKVLSYVRGVFSADVLHMPPPTVYREVRMDFDLPNTSPYLPDIAVIYGVNDPERPRSTFSVREEGTMPSLVVEATSPSTRHADFDGKLQGYAQAGVPYYVIIDTLYDDITGDIDYRQIIGYELTPNGYIEMQPNHQGWLWLDPVEMWIGLDGPHVQCYDAQGNYLRDQRELRQGLANTETQLANTETQLANTETQLAESEAKAAQLADYLRSLGIDPDNLPT
;
A
#
# COMPACT_ATOMS: atom_id res chain seq x y z
N MET A 1 -19.70 -2.43 34.01
CA MET A 1 -19.20 -2.53 32.62
C MET A 1 -17.69 -2.65 32.71
N THR A 2 -17.16 -3.83 32.45
CA THR A 2 -15.71 -4.10 32.57
C THR A 2 -15.11 -3.73 31.22
N VAL A 3 -14.33 -2.67 31.17
CA VAL A 3 -13.59 -2.28 29.97
C VAL A 3 -12.48 -3.32 29.77
N ASN A 4 -12.61 -4.15 28.74
CA ASN A 4 -11.56 -5.07 28.32
C ASN A 4 -10.46 -4.25 27.64
N VAL A 5 -9.38 -3.95 28.37
CA VAL A 5 -8.16 -3.39 27.81
C VAL A 5 -7.53 -4.51 26.96
N LYS A 6 -7.68 -4.42 25.64
CA LYS A 6 -6.93 -5.28 24.69
C LYS A 6 -5.44 -4.99 24.89
N THR A 7 -4.71 -5.95 25.41
CA THR A 7 -3.25 -5.88 25.49
C THR A 7 -2.66 -5.98 24.08
N ARG A 8 -1.72 -5.09 23.74
CA ARG A 8 -0.94 -5.16 22.49
C ARG A 8 -0.35 -6.57 22.31
N PRO A 9 -0.31 -7.11 21.08
CA PRO A 9 0.21 -8.46 20.85
C PRO A 9 1.64 -8.62 21.34
N HIS A 10 1.94 -9.76 21.99
CA HIS A 10 3.29 -10.12 22.40
C HIS A 10 4.12 -10.51 21.17
N GLN A 11 5.34 -9.95 21.07
CA GLN A 11 6.26 -10.10 19.96
C GLN A 11 6.78 -11.53 19.81
N PRO A 12 6.86 -12.11 18.60
CA PRO A 12 7.64 -13.31 18.35
C PRO A 12 9.14 -12.97 18.32
N LEU A 13 9.96 -13.77 19.01
CA LEU A 13 11.43 -13.68 18.99
C LEU A 13 11.98 -14.29 17.70
N THR A 14 12.35 -13.48 16.72
CA THR A 14 13.16 -13.92 15.60
C THR A 14 14.35 -12.99 15.35
N ASN A 15 15.55 -13.56 15.31
CA ASN A 15 16.79 -12.84 15.00
C ASN A 15 16.86 -12.57 13.49
N SER A 16 16.72 -11.31 13.08
CA SER A 16 17.02 -10.86 11.72
C SER A 16 18.42 -10.25 11.65
N PRO A 17 19.25 -10.58 10.63
CA PRO A 17 20.62 -10.08 10.52
C PRO A 17 20.75 -8.64 9.98
N TYR A 18 19.67 -7.93 9.71
CA TYR A 18 19.72 -6.55 9.20
C TYR A 18 19.26 -5.55 10.26
N SER A 19 20.14 -5.25 11.22
CA SER A 19 19.92 -4.09 12.10
C SER A 19 20.54 -2.86 11.45
N LEU A 20 19.72 -2.05 10.79
CA LEU A 20 20.03 -0.65 10.53
C LEU A 20 20.06 0.07 11.88
N LYS A 21 21.18 0.76 12.16
CA LYS A 21 21.30 1.57 13.37
C LYS A 21 20.26 2.68 13.36
N VAL A 22 19.23 2.53 14.18
CA VAL A 22 18.25 3.59 14.45
C VAL A 22 18.98 4.69 15.23
N GLY A 23 19.35 5.76 14.54
CA GLY A 23 19.78 7.00 15.16
C GLY A 23 18.63 7.59 15.98
N SER A 24 18.93 8.18 17.15
CA SER A 24 17.93 8.80 17.99
C SER A 24 17.13 9.86 17.22
N SER A 25 15.81 9.91 17.43
CA SER A 25 14.83 10.78 16.74
C SER A 25 15.26 12.26 16.67
N ASN A 26 16.04 12.74 17.61
CA ASN A 26 16.55 14.11 17.63
C ASN A 26 17.64 14.39 16.57
N ASN A 27 18.46 13.39 16.22
CA ASN A 27 19.46 13.54 15.16
C ASN A 27 18.82 13.53 13.77
N ILE A 28 17.72 12.78 13.58
CA ILE A 28 16.99 12.74 12.32
C ILE A 28 16.26 14.07 12.09
N ARG A 29 15.63 14.66 13.13
CA ARG A 29 14.99 15.97 13.04
C ARG A 29 15.97 17.11 12.75
N GLN A 30 17.15 17.10 13.34
CA GLN A 30 18.19 18.09 13.06
C GLN A 30 18.76 17.93 11.63
N ASN A 31 18.96 16.71 11.17
CA ASN A 31 19.40 16.46 9.80
C ASN A 31 18.32 16.84 8.79
N LEU A 32 17.03 16.54 9.05
CA LEU A 32 15.91 16.92 8.21
C LEU A 32 15.72 18.45 8.16
N SER A 33 15.86 19.16 9.28
CA SER A 33 15.80 20.61 9.31
C SER A 33 16.92 21.26 8.50
N ASN A 34 18.12 20.70 8.57
CA ASN A 34 19.27 21.18 7.78
C ASN A 34 19.11 20.83 6.29
N TYR A 35 18.54 19.66 5.96
CA TYR A 35 18.29 19.24 4.58
C TYR A 35 17.21 20.09 3.89
N LEU A 36 16.21 20.54 4.64
CA LEU A 36 15.13 21.41 4.13
C LEU A 36 15.56 22.86 3.94
N GLN A 37 16.65 23.31 4.61
CA GLN A 37 17.12 24.71 4.54
C GLN A 37 18.15 24.98 3.43
N ASP A 38 18.94 24.00 2.99
CA ASP A 38 20.12 24.23 2.18
C ASP A 38 20.17 23.53 0.81
N SER A 39 19.22 22.65 0.48
CA SER A 39 19.18 22.03 -0.84
C SER A 39 18.11 22.70 -1.70
N PRO A 40 18.44 23.25 -2.88
CA PRO A 40 17.41 23.58 -3.84
C PRO A 40 16.64 22.31 -4.16
N ILE A 41 15.33 22.35 -3.89
CA ILE A 41 14.43 21.24 -4.24
C ILE A 41 14.55 21.06 -5.75
N LYS A 42 15.15 19.94 -6.18
CA LYS A 42 15.24 19.60 -7.59
C LYS A 42 13.93 19.00 -8.06
N PRO A 43 13.56 19.22 -9.33
CA PRO A 43 12.34 18.63 -9.87
C PRO A 43 12.39 17.11 -9.77
N PRO A 44 11.27 16.44 -9.39
CA PRO A 44 11.19 15.01 -9.46
C PRO A 44 11.42 14.55 -10.90
N TYR A 45 12.05 13.39 -11.04
CA TYR A 45 12.21 12.79 -12.36
C TYR A 45 10.83 12.54 -13.00
N THR A 46 10.61 13.07 -14.19
CA THR A 46 9.45 12.74 -15.03
C THR A 46 9.94 12.49 -16.47
N ASP A 47 9.49 11.42 -17.06
CA ASP A 47 9.73 11.06 -18.46
C ASP A 47 8.68 11.68 -19.41
N VAL A 48 7.70 12.39 -18.85
CA VAL A 48 6.66 13.06 -19.63
C VAL A 48 7.13 14.47 -19.98
N ILE A 49 7.42 14.67 -21.26
CA ILE A 49 7.93 15.93 -21.81
C ILE A 49 6.84 16.62 -22.61
N ASP A 50 6.67 17.91 -22.42
CA ASP A 50 5.79 18.73 -23.26
C ASP A 50 6.36 18.78 -24.69
N PRO A 51 5.63 18.26 -25.68
CA PRO A 51 6.11 18.24 -27.07
C PRO A 51 6.26 19.62 -27.70
N LYS A 52 5.70 20.67 -27.09
CA LYS A 52 5.79 22.06 -27.58
C LYS A 52 6.98 22.82 -27.02
N THR A 53 7.29 22.62 -25.72
CA THR A 53 8.35 23.35 -25.02
C THR A 53 9.61 22.52 -24.85
N GLY A 54 9.50 21.18 -24.87
CA GLY A 54 10.59 20.27 -24.57
C GLY A 54 10.91 20.18 -23.06
N GLU A 55 10.07 20.75 -22.20
CA GLU A 55 10.25 20.74 -20.76
C GLU A 55 9.45 19.62 -20.08
N PRO A 56 9.88 19.14 -18.91
CA PRO A 56 9.15 18.14 -18.13
C PRO A 56 7.76 18.63 -17.71
N ILE A 57 6.77 17.73 -17.78
CA ILE A 57 5.41 17.98 -17.27
C ILE A 57 5.27 17.36 -15.89
N TYR A 58 4.88 18.15 -14.90
CA TYR A 58 4.72 17.75 -13.50
C TYR A 58 3.26 17.53 -13.09
N GLY A 59 2.34 17.93 -13.94
CA GLY A 59 0.91 17.88 -13.74
C GLY A 59 0.19 18.81 -14.69
N PHE A 60 -1.11 18.99 -14.45
CA PHE A 60 -1.94 19.84 -15.32
C PHE A 60 -2.92 20.65 -14.49
N ARG A 61 -3.19 21.88 -14.97
CA ARG A 61 -4.25 22.76 -14.48
C ARG A 61 -5.30 22.95 -15.56
N TYR A 62 -6.56 22.95 -15.18
CA TYR A 62 -7.64 23.27 -16.09
C TYR A 62 -7.98 24.76 -15.95
N VAL A 63 -7.75 25.53 -17.02
CA VAL A 63 -8.07 26.94 -17.09
C VAL A 63 -9.20 27.18 -18.09
N THR A 64 -10.00 28.22 -17.82
CA THR A 64 -11.06 28.65 -18.72
C THR A 64 -10.51 29.63 -19.73
N GLU A 65 -10.61 29.30 -21.01
CA GLU A 65 -10.29 30.20 -22.11
C GLU A 65 -11.57 30.63 -22.82
N ILE A 66 -11.64 31.89 -23.23
CA ILE A 66 -12.73 32.41 -24.05
C ILE A 66 -12.24 32.45 -25.48
N ASP A 67 -12.89 31.68 -26.36
CA ASP A 67 -12.53 31.66 -27.77
C ASP A 67 -12.94 32.94 -28.50
N THR A 68 -12.57 33.07 -29.77
CA THR A 68 -12.87 34.22 -30.61
C THR A 68 -14.36 34.44 -30.83
N ASP A 69 -15.19 33.42 -30.60
CA ASP A 69 -16.64 33.47 -30.74
C ASP A 69 -17.34 33.80 -29.39
N GLY A 70 -16.57 34.09 -28.34
CA GLY A 70 -17.06 34.39 -26.99
C GLY A 70 -17.53 33.18 -26.20
N LYS A 71 -17.23 31.95 -26.65
CA LYS A 71 -17.57 30.71 -25.94
C LYS A 71 -16.45 30.32 -24.97
N THR A 72 -16.88 29.89 -23.80
CA THR A 72 -15.99 29.38 -22.75
C THR A 72 -15.54 27.96 -23.09
N LYS A 73 -14.23 27.73 -23.11
CA LYS A 73 -13.61 26.42 -23.29
C LYS A 73 -12.68 26.14 -22.12
N LEU A 74 -12.78 24.92 -21.57
CA LEU A 74 -11.82 24.44 -20.57
C LEU A 74 -10.61 23.85 -21.31
N ILE A 75 -9.43 24.37 -21.03
CA ILE A 75 -8.18 23.89 -21.59
C ILE A 75 -7.28 23.35 -20.49
N GLN A 76 -6.49 22.35 -20.82
CA GLN A 76 -5.50 21.73 -19.93
C GLN A 76 -4.15 22.40 -20.17
N VAL A 77 -3.55 22.96 -19.12
CA VAL A 77 -2.24 23.63 -19.17
C VAL A 77 -1.28 22.81 -18.29
N PRO A 78 -0.08 22.45 -18.80
CA PRO A 78 0.93 21.81 -17.99
C PRO A 78 1.36 22.70 -16.82
N LEU A 79 1.58 22.09 -15.65
CA LEU A 79 2.13 22.79 -14.50
C LEU A 79 3.64 22.94 -14.67
N THR A 80 4.15 24.12 -14.34
CA THR A 80 5.59 24.35 -14.15
C THR A 80 6.06 23.66 -12.87
N TYR A 81 7.38 23.53 -12.71
CA TYR A 81 7.95 22.97 -11.47
C TYR A 81 7.55 23.77 -10.22
N GLU A 82 7.52 25.09 -10.31
CA GLU A 82 7.11 25.96 -9.21
C GLU A 82 5.64 25.76 -8.82
N GLU A 83 4.75 25.64 -9.81
CA GLU A 83 3.34 25.33 -9.57
C GLU A 83 3.13 23.92 -9.02
N TYR A 84 3.96 22.95 -9.41
CA TYR A 84 3.97 21.62 -8.83
C TYR A 84 4.36 21.63 -7.35
N LEU A 85 5.31 22.47 -6.95
CA LEU A 85 5.72 22.65 -5.54
C LEU A 85 4.66 23.41 -4.71
N HIS A 86 3.82 24.21 -5.36
CA HIS A 86 2.78 25.02 -4.74
C HIS A 86 1.44 24.81 -5.47
N PRO A 87 0.87 23.60 -5.41
CA PRO A 87 -0.33 23.27 -6.17
C PRO A 87 -1.54 24.05 -5.66
N GLU A 88 -2.40 24.46 -6.61
CA GLU A 88 -3.69 25.08 -6.32
C GLU A 88 -4.81 24.05 -6.31
N GLU A 89 -5.93 24.43 -5.72
CA GLU A 89 -7.12 23.57 -5.73
C GLU A 89 -7.58 23.29 -7.17
N GLY A 90 -7.65 22.01 -7.53
CA GLY A 90 -8.03 21.55 -8.87
C GLY A 90 -6.85 21.22 -9.79
N ASP A 91 -5.60 21.38 -9.32
CA ASP A 91 -4.42 20.89 -10.03
C ASP A 91 -4.37 19.36 -10.00
N ALA A 92 -4.11 18.76 -11.16
CA ALA A 92 -3.88 17.33 -11.29
C ALA A 92 -2.37 17.07 -11.32
N LEU A 93 -1.81 16.67 -10.18
CA LEU A 93 -0.38 16.35 -10.07
C LEU A 93 -0.08 14.98 -10.68
N MET A 94 1.09 14.83 -11.29
CA MET A 94 1.55 13.51 -11.71
C MET A 94 2.14 12.76 -10.53
N SER A 95 1.51 11.65 -10.14
CA SER A 95 2.07 10.72 -9.18
C SER A 95 3.04 9.77 -9.89
N ASN A 96 4.12 9.38 -9.22
CA ASN A 96 4.99 8.35 -9.76
C ASN A 96 4.40 6.94 -9.51
N SER A 97 4.82 5.97 -10.33
CA SER A 97 4.31 4.60 -10.25
C SER A 97 4.61 3.92 -8.91
N GLU A 98 5.63 4.35 -8.20
CA GLU A 98 6.01 3.79 -6.90
C GLU A 98 5.08 4.25 -5.78
N HIS A 99 4.68 5.53 -5.80
CA HIS A 99 3.65 6.07 -4.91
C HIS A 99 2.33 5.31 -5.10
N ASP A 100 1.90 5.10 -6.35
CA ASP A 100 0.68 4.32 -6.65
C ASP A 100 0.76 2.87 -6.18
N LYS A 101 1.91 2.20 -6.33
CA LYS A 101 2.11 0.82 -5.84
C LYS A 101 1.96 0.72 -4.32
N VAL A 102 2.59 1.66 -3.59
CA VAL A 102 2.51 1.69 -2.12
C VAL A 102 1.07 1.88 -1.66
N LEU A 103 0.37 2.88 -2.20
CA LEU A 103 -1.01 3.15 -1.83
C LEU A 103 -1.96 2.02 -2.22
N SER A 104 -1.76 1.43 -3.40
CA SER A 104 -2.56 0.29 -3.86
C SER A 104 -2.38 -0.93 -2.96
N TYR A 105 -1.15 -1.23 -2.54
CA TYR A 105 -0.85 -2.30 -1.60
C TYR A 105 -1.51 -2.04 -0.23
N VAL A 106 -1.24 -0.88 0.39
CA VAL A 106 -1.77 -0.54 1.72
C VAL A 106 -3.30 -0.55 1.72
N ARG A 107 -3.93 0.08 0.71
CA ARG A 107 -5.38 0.04 0.55
C ARG A 107 -5.90 -1.40 0.41
N GLY A 108 -5.23 -2.21 -0.41
CA GLY A 108 -5.61 -3.62 -0.65
C GLY A 108 -5.61 -4.45 0.62
N VAL A 109 -4.59 -4.27 1.47
CA VAL A 109 -4.49 -4.97 2.76
C VAL A 109 -5.54 -4.45 3.75
N PHE A 110 -5.69 -3.13 3.88
CA PHE A 110 -6.68 -2.53 4.81
C PHE A 110 -8.13 -2.85 4.44
N SER A 111 -8.41 -3.09 3.15
CA SER A 111 -9.75 -3.45 2.66
C SER A 111 -10.05 -4.96 2.74
N ALA A 112 -9.13 -5.80 3.23
CA ALA A 112 -9.34 -7.24 3.25
C ALA A 112 -10.40 -7.63 4.30
N ASP A 113 -11.56 -8.07 3.84
CA ASP A 113 -12.73 -8.44 4.68
C ASP A 113 -12.45 -9.52 5.71
N VAL A 114 -11.39 -10.32 5.50
CA VAL A 114 -11.06 -11.44 6.38
C VAL A 114 -10.43 -11.02 7.71
N LEU A 115 -9.97 -9.77 7.82
CA LEU A 115 -9.25 -9.28 9.00
C LEU A 115 -10.19 -8.60 10.02
N HIS A 116 -11.30 -8.01 9.55
CA HIS A 116 -12.20 -7.21 10.38
C HIS A 116 -13.66 -7.50 10.12
N MET A 117 -14.46 -7.56 11.20
CA MET A 117 -15.91 -7.75 11.12
C MET A 117 -16.62 -6.79 12.08
N PRO A 118 -17.36 -5.79 11.61
CA PRO A 118 -17.56 -5.45 10.19
C PRO A 118 -16.29 -4.83 9.54
N PRO A 119 -16.10 -5.03 8.22
CA PRO A 119 -14.95 -4.47 7.53
C PRO A 119 -15.03 -2.93 7.49
N PRO A 120 -13.88 -2.23 7.50
CA PRO A 120 -13.86 -0.80 7.27
C PRO A 120 -14.15 -0.47 5.81
N THR A 121 -14.69 0.72 5.57
CA THR A 121 -14.65 1.33 4.25
C THR A 121 -13.31 2.04 4.09
N VAL A 122 -12.54 1.68 3.04
CA VAL A 122 -11.23 2.26 2.76
C VAL A 122 -11.31 3.10 1.49
N TYR A 123 -11.36 4.40 1.66
CA TYR A 123 -11.33 5.35 0.55
C TYR A 123 -9.89 5.69 0.16
N ARG A 124 -9.68 5.91 -1.13
CA ARG A 124 -8.46 6.46 -1.71
C ARG A 124 -8.82 7.71 -2.49
N GLU A 125 -8.11 8.81 -2.20
CA GLU A 125 -8.29 10.08 -2.92
C GLU A 125 -9.75 10.56 -2.96
N VAL A 126 -10.50 10.35 -1.87
CA VAL A 126 -11.85 10.88 -1.70
C VAL A 126 -11.76 12.12 -0.80
N ARG A 127 -12.33 13.21 -1.26
CA ARG A 127 -12.35 14.48 -0.53
C ARG A 127 -13.09 14.31 0.79
N MET A 128 -12.46 14.69 1.92
CA MET A 128 -12.98 14.59 3.28
C MET A 128 -13.34 15.98 3.82
N ASP A 129 -14.61 16.22 4.03
CA ASP A 129 -15.11 17.42 4.69
C ASP A 129 -15.33 17.14 6.18
N PHE A 130 -14.44 17.68 7.01
CA PHE A 130 -14.47 17.51 8.47
C PHE A 130 -15.36 18.55 9.18
N ASP A 131 -16.06 19.41 8.45
CA ASP A 131 -16.90 20.50 9.00
C ASP A 131 -16.09 21.45 9.93
N LEU A 132 -14.81 21.66 9.62
CA LEU A 132 -13.96 22.58 10.37
C LEU A 132 -14.12 24.01 9.88
N PRO A 133 -14.29 25.01 10.79
CA PRO A 133 -14.40 26.42 10.39
C PRO A 133 -13.16 26.92 9.62
N ASN A 134 -13.39 27.60 8.51
CA ASN A 134 -12.35 28.22 7.68
C ASN A 134 -11.28 27.25 7.15
N THR A 135 -11.61 25.97 7.01
CA THR A 135 -10.70 24.95 6.51
C THR A 135 -11.31 24.32 5.25
N SER A 136 -10.55 24.26 4.18
CA SER A 136 -10.92 23.48 2.99
C SER A 136 -10.93 21.99 3.32
N PRO A 137 -11.80 21.19 2.67
CA PRO A 137 -11.75 19.75 2.79
C PRO A 137 -10.38 19.18 2.39
N TYR A 138 -9.94 18.15 3.10
CA TYR A 138 -8.70 17.43 2.78
C TYR A 138 -8.93 16.34 1.72
N LEU A 139 -7.88 15.98 1.01
CA LEU A 139 -7.87 14.85 0.07
C LEU A 139 -6.82 13.84 0.54
N PRO A 140 -7.14 12.98 1.52
CA PRO A 140 -6.19 11.98 2.00
C PRO A 140 -5.92 10.91 0.95
N ASP A 141 -4.68 10.43 0.88
CA ASP A 141 -4.33 9.32 0.01
C ASP A 141 -5.10 8.05 0.39
N ILE A 142 -5.21 7.75 1.69
CA ILE A 142 -6.04 6.66 2.21
C ILE A 142 -6.77 7.13 3.49
N ALA A 143 -8.06 6.85 3.56
CA ALA A 143 -8.88 7.02 4.76
C ALA A 143 -9.62 5.74 5.12
N VAL A 144 -9.46 5.27 6.35
CA VAL A 144 -10.12 4.07 6.90
C VAL A 144 -11.27 4.52 7.80
N ILE A 145 -12.50 4.12 7.46
CA ILE A 145 -13.72 4.58 8.12
C ILE A 145 -14.60 3.39 8.47
N TYR A 146 -15.03 3.32 9.72
CA TYR A 146 -16.01 2.33 10.19
C TYR A 146 -17.41 2.92 10.24
N GLY A 147 -18.42 2.07 10.03
CA GLY A 147 -19.83 2.46 10.17
C GLY A 147 -20.34 3.39 9.07
N VAL A 148 -19.72 3.39 7.90
CA VAL A 148 -20.22 4.12 6.73
C VAL A 148 -21.57 3.54 6.31
N ASN A 149 -22.57 4.43 6.18
CA ASN A 149 -23.88 4.04 5.66
C ASN A 149 -23.79 3.94 4.12
N ASP A 150 -24.15 2.79 3.56
CA ASP A 150 -24.05 2.48 2.13
C ASP A 150 -22.62 2.72 1.57
N PRO A 151 -21.65 1.85 1.88
CA PRO A 151 -20.27 1.97 1.44
C PRO A 151 -20.10 2.01 -0.09
N GLU A 152 -21.01 1.36 -0.81
CA GLU A 152 -20.96 1.26 -2.28
C GLU A 152 -21.50 2.49 -2.99
N ARG A 153 -22.16 3.42 -2.26
CA ARG A 153 -22.65 4.67 -2.84
C ARG A 153 -21.47 5.49 -3.40
N PRO A 154 -21.51 5.90 -4.68
CA PRO A 154 -20.48 6.78 -5.24
C PRO A 154 -20.40 8.11 -4.50
N ARG A 155 -19.20 8.52 -4.10
CA ARG A 155 -18.93 9.79 -3.40
C ARG A 155 -17.76 10.51 -4.05
N SER A 156 -17.93 11.77 -4.39
CA SER A 156 -16.83 12.69 -4.70
C SER A 156 -16.32 13.40 -3.44
N THR A 157 -17.20 13.54 -2.43
CA THR A 157 -16.89 14.12 -1.13
C THR A 157 -17.56 13.28 -0.04
N PHE A 158 -16.83 12.99 1.01
CA PHE A 158 -17.31 12.38 2.24
C PHE A 158 -17.45 13.48 3.29
N SER A 159 -18.69 13.81 3.67
CA SER A 159 -18.97 14.78 4.72
C SER A 159 -19.11 14.07 6.05
N VAL A 160 -18.19 14.29 6.97
CA VAL A 160 -18.23 13.69 8.32
C VAL A 160 -19.52 14.03 9.05
N ARG A 161 -20.01 15.25 8.87
CA ARG A 161 -21.28 15.69 9.47
C ARG A 161 -22.50 14.94 8.93
N GLU A 162 -22.57 14.76 7.60
CA GLU A 162 -23.72 14.11 6.96
C GLU A 162 -23.70 12.59 7.16
N GLU A 163 -22.51 11.97 7.11
CA GLU A 163 -22.34 10.54 7.27
C GLU A 163 -22.41 10.09 8.75
N GLY A 164 -22.18 11.00 9.70
CA GLY A 164 -22.23 10.72 11.14
C GLY A 164 -21.08 9.86 11.64
N THR A 165 -20.05 9.66 10.84
CA THR A 165 -18.81 8.95 11.16
C THR A 165 -17.61 9.64 10.53
N MET A 166 -16.41 9.32 11.00
CA MET A 166 -15.17 9.95 10.55
C MET A 166 -14.05 8.92 10.36
N PRO A 167 -12.98 9.25 9.64
CA PRO A 167 -11.82 8.40 9.55
C PRO A 167 -11.24 8.06 10.92
N SER A 168 -11.01 6.77 11.17
CA SER A 168 -10.27 6.29 12.34
C SER A 168 -8.76 6.27 12.09
N LEU A 169 -8.35 6.23 10.82
CA LEU A 169 -6.97 6.26 10.38
C LEU A 169 -6.91 6.98 9.03
N VAL A 170 -5.93 7.88 8.90
CA VAL A 170 -5.55 8.51 7.64
C VAL A 170 -4.09 8.15 7.34
N VAL A 171 -3.79 7.82 6.09
CA VAL A 171 -2.43 7.57 5.60
C VAL A 171 -2.15 8.50 4.45
N GLU A 172 -1.00 9.17 4.49
CA GLU A 172 -0.44 9.98 3.41
C GLU A 172 0.89 9.40 2.96
N ALA A 173 1.11 9.30 1.67
CA ALA A 173 2.41 8.98 1.11
C ALA A 173 3.02 10.26 0.52
N THR A 174 4.16 10.70 1.04
CA THR A 174 4.73 11.97 0.63
C THR A 174 5.18 11.96 -0.84
N SER A 175 5.01 13.09 -1.46
CA SER A 175 5.69 13.47 -2.69
C SER A 175 6.56 14.70 -2.43
N PRO A 176 7.51 15.05 -3.30
CA PRO A 176 8.30 16.27 -3.11
C PRO A 176 7.45 17.53 -2.92
N SER A 177 6.29 17.62 -3.61
CA SER A 177 5.40 18.78 -3.51
C SER A 177 4.49 18.78 -2.27
N THR A 178 4.07 17.62 -1.78
CA THR A 178 3.11 17.53 -0.66
C THR A 178 3.79 17.37 0.69
N ARG A 179 5.06 16.97 0.72
CA ARG A 179 5.80 16.59 1.93
C ARG A 179 5.72 17.62 3.05
N HIS A 180 5.91 18.90 2.74
CA HIS A 180 5.81 19.98 3.75
C HIS A 180 4.38 20.06 4.33
N ALA A 181 3.36 20.00 3.47
CA ALA A 181 1.97 20.04 3.91
C ALA A 181 1.59 18.83 4.77
N ASP A 182 2.10 17.64 4.43
CA ASP A 182 1.82 16.39 5.16
C ASP A 182 2.41 16.44 6.58
N PHE A 183 3.59 17.05 6.76
CA PHE A 183 4.27 17.16 8.06
C PHE A 183 3.83 18.35 8.93
N ASP A 184 3.16 19.35 8.37
CA ASP A 184 2.75 20.54 9.11
C ASP A 184 1.24 20.80 8.99
N GLY A 185 0.75 21.27 7.86
CA GLY A 185 -0.64 21.68 7.70
C GLY A 185 -1.64 20.55 7.91
N LYS A 186 -1.44 19.40 7.26
CA LYS A 186 -2.31 18.22 7.41
C LYS A 186 -2.20 17.58 8.80
N LEU A 187 -0.99 17.55 9.39
CA LEU A 187 -0.79 17.05 10.76
C LEU A 187 -1.64 17.82 11.76
N GLN A 188 -1.62 19.15 11.70
CA GLN A 188 -2.43 20.01 12.57
C GLN A 188 -3.91 19.89 12.24
N GLY A 189 -4.26 19.85 10.97
CA GLY A 189 -5.65 19.77 10.51
C GLY A 189 -6.33 18.46 10.92
N TYR A 190 -5.69 17.32 10.73
CA TYR A 190 -6.24 16.02 11.16
C TYR A 190 -6.33 15.92 12.68
N ALA A 191 -5.39 16.53 13.43
CA ALA A 191 -5.50 16.61 14.89
C ALA A 191 -6.73 17.45 15.31
N GLN A 192 -6.96 18.61 14.68
CA GLN A 192 -8.13 19.46 14.94
C GLN A 192 -9.44 18.79 14.54
N ALA A 193 -9.43 18.02 13.46
CA ALA A 193 -10.57 17.23 13.01
C ALA A 193 -10.89 16.08 13.97
N GLY A 194 -9.95 15.70 14.84
CA GLY A 194 -10.14 14.60 15.78
C GLY A 194 -9.85 13.22 15.20
N VAL A 195 -9.12 13.13 14.09
CA VAL A 195 -8.72 11.84 13.49
C VAL A 195 -7.81 11.09 14.46
N PRO A 196 -8.17 9.85 14.90
CA PRO A 196 -7.42 9.18 15.95
C PRO A 196 -5.99 8.81 15.57
N TYR A 197 -5.78 8.35 14.32
CA TYR A 197 -4.47 7.89 13.83
C TYR A 197 -4.13 8.56 12.49
N TYR A 198 -2.89 9.05 12.41
CA TYR A 198 -2.34 9.65 11.19
C TYR A 198 -0.98 9.02 10.89
N VAL A 199 -0.79 8.50 9.69
CA VAL A 199 0.44 7.85 9.27
C VAL A 199 0.99 8.54 8.03
N ILE A 200 2.29 8.84 8.04
CA ILE A 200 3.03 9.38 6.91
C ILE A 200 4.01 8.31 6.42
N ILE A 201 3.89 7.93 5.16
CA ILE A 201 4.88 7.12 4.43
C ILE A 201 5.77 8.10 3.68
N ASP A 202 6.88 8.49 4.29
CA ASP A 202 7.78 9.49 3.75
C ASP A 202 8.83 8.83 2.86
N THR A 203 8.85 9.22 1.59
CA THR A 203 9.77 8.67 0.59
C THR A 203 10.59 9.79 -0.03
N LEU A 204 11.89 9.66 0.03
CA LEU A 204 12.84 10.51 -0.69
C LEU A 204 13.44 9.72 -1.85
N TYR A 205 13.59 10.39 -2.97
CA TYR A 205 14.13 9.82 -4.19
C TYR A 205 15.49 10.44 -4.48
N ASP A 206 16.40 9.63 -5.01
CA ASP A 206 17.65 10.15 -5.58
C ASP A 206 17.34 11.01 -6.82
N ASP A 207 17.85 12.22 -6.81
CA ASP A 207 17.54 13.24 -7.83
C ASP A 207 18.09 12.90 -9.22
N ILE A 208 19.05 11.96 -9.31
CA ILE A 208 19.73 11.60 -10.56
C ILE A 208 19.12 10.35 -11.18
N THR A 209 18.89 9.33 -10.35
CA THR A 209 18.44 8.00 -10.81
C THR A 209 16.92 7.83 -10.73
N GLY A 210 16.25 8.61 -9.87
CA GLY A 210 14.84 8.42 -9.53
C GLY A 210 14.58 7.20 -8.62
N ASP A 211 15.63 6.53 -8.16
CA ASP A 211 15.53 5.42 -7.21
C ASP A 211 15.16 5.93 -5.81
N ILE A 212 14.65 5.03 -4.97
CA ILE A 212 14.35 5.36 -3.58
C ILE A 212 15.66 5.47 -2.81
N ASP A 213 16.02 6.70 -2.41
CA ASP A 213 17.19 6.96 -1.55
C ASP A 213 16.87 6.63 -0.09
N TYR A 214 15.69 7.02 0.37
CA TYR A 214 15.26 6.83 1.75
C TYR A 214 13.74 6.68 1.86
N ARG A 215 13.31 5.80 2.76
CA ARG A 215 11.89 5.69 3.14
C ARG A 215 11.76 5.49 4.64
N GLN A 216 10.78 6.16 5.24
CA GLN A 216 10.39 5.96 6.64
C GLN A 216 8.88 5.95 6.79
N ILE A 217 8.41 5.36 7.88
CA ILE A 217 7.01 5.41 8.27
C ILE A 217 6.92 6.08 9.63
N ILE A 218 6.13 7.15 9.72
CA ILE A 218 5.92 7.92 10.92
C ILE A 218 4.43 7.87 11.25
N GLY A 219 4.09 7.47 12.45
CA GLY A 219 2.71 7.42 12.93
C GLY A 219 2.47 8.41 14.04
N TYR A 220 1.25 8.91 14.10
CA TYR A 220 0.76 9.80 15.15
C TYR A 220 -0.54 9.25 15.72
N GLU A 221 -0.65 9.27 17.04
CA GLU A 221 -1.86 8.93 17.79
C GLU A 221 -2.41 10.18 18.48
N LEU A 222 -3.72 10.42 18.34
CA LEU A 222 -4.36 11.58 18.91
C LEU A 222 -4.56 11.42 20.42
N THR A 223 -4.10 12.41 21.16
CA THR A 223 -4.32 12.55 22.61
C THR A 223 -5.09 13.82 22.92
N PRO A 224 -5.57 14.02 24.16
CA PRO A 224 -6.20 15.29 24.56
C PRO A 224 -5.31 16.52 24.35
N ASN A 225 -4.01 16.36 24.24
CA ASN A 225 -3.02 17.43 24.02
C ASN A 225 -2.55 17.54 22.55
N GLY A 226 -3.23 16.88 21.61
CA GLY A 226 -2.84 16.80 20.20
C GLY A 226 -2.15 15.47 19.87
N TYR A 227 -1.58 15.42 18.66
CA TYR A 227 -0.87 14.23 18.22
C TYR A 227 0.43 14.01 18.99
N ILE A 228 0.69 12.75 19.35
CA ILE A 228 1.98 12.26 19.81
C ILE A 228 2.53 11.26 18.79
N GLU A 229 3.83 11.31 18.55
CA GLU A 229 4.51 10.38 17.65
C GLU A 229 4.51 8.97 18.25
N MET A 230 4.04 8.01 17.48
CA MET A 230 4.01 6.59 17.86
C MET A 230 5.44 6.03 17.89
N GLN A 231 5.69 5.16 18.84
CA GLN A 231 6.99 4.50 18.94
C GLN A 231 6.95 3.17 18.21
N PRO A 232 7.87 2.95 17.24
CA PRO A 232 7.96 1.67 16.55
C PRO A 232 8.46 0.58 17.52
N ASN A 233 8.12 -0.67 17.19
CA ASN A 233 8.68 -1.82 17.89
C ASN A 233 10.18 -2.02 17.53
N HIS A 234 10.81 -3.09 18.03
CA HIS A 234 12.23 -3.38 17.75
C HIS A 234 12.54 -3.72 16.29
N GLN A 235 11.54 -4.05 15.49
CA GLN A 235 11.64 -4.27 14.03
C GLN A 235 11.44 -2.98 13.23
N GLY A 236 11.11 -1.86 13.89
CA GLY A 236 10.79 -0.60 13.23
C GLY A 236 9.34 -0.51 12.74
N TRP A 237 8.45 -1.40 13.20
CA TRP A 237 7.05 -1.43 12.77
C TRP A 237 6.15 -0.65 13.72
N LEU A 238 5.11 0.00 13.20
CA LEU A 238 4.07 0.70 13.95
C LEU A 238 2.81 -0.18 14.03
N TRP A 239 2.25 -0.29 15.23
CA TRP A 239 0.96 -0.94 15.43
C TRP A 239 -0.19 0.02 15.16
N LEU A 240 -1.08 -0.33 14.25
CA LEU A 240 -2.25 0.46 13.89
C LEU A 240 -3.51 -0.18 14.50
N ASP A 241 -3.93 0.31 15.67
CA ASP A 241 -5.11 -0.20 16.37
C ASP A 241 -6.39 -0.23 15.50
N PRO A 242 -6.67 0.80 14.65
CA PRO A 242 -7.89 0.78 13.84
C PRO A 242 -7.99 -0.38 12.86
N VAL A 243 -6.87 -0.91 12.40
CA VAL A 243 -6.81 -2.01 11.44
C VAL A 243 -6.18 -3.28 12.04
N GLU A 244 -5.90 -3.28 13.33
CA GLU A 244 -5.32 -4.39 14.10
C GLU A 244 -4.12 -5.07 13.42
N MET A 245 -3.21 -4.27 12.81
CA MET A 245 -2.03 -4.78 12.11
C MET A 245 -0.80 -3.89 12.30
N TRP A 246 0.35 -4.46 12.00
CA TRP A 246 1.60 -3.73 11.93
C TRP A 246 1.81 -3.17 10.52
N ILE A 247 2.38 -1.98 10.43
CA ILE A 247 2.94 -1.42 9.19
C ILE A 247 4.42 -1.14 9.42
N GLY A 248 5.26 -1.48 8.44
CA GLY A 248 6.71 -1.30 8.53
C GLY A 248 7.38 -1.39 7.17
N LEU A 249 8.72 -1.44 7.19
CA LEU A 249 9.54 -1.55 6.00
C LEU A 249 10.24 -2.91 5.95
N ASP A 250 10.30 -3.50 4.75
CA ASP A 250 11.24 -4.56 4.39
C ASP A 250 12.12 -4.05 3.23
N GLY A 251 13.35 -3.67 3.57
CA GLY A 251 14.17 -2.86 2.67
C GLY A 251 13.46 -1.55 2.30
N PRO A 252 13.30 -1.22 1.01
CA PRO A 252 12.59 -0.03 0.58
C PRO A 252 11.06 -0.22 0.51
N HIS A 253 10.55 -1.45 0.73
CA HIS A 253 9.15 -1.78 0.51
C HIS A 253 8.31 -1.58 1.78
N VAL A 254 7.17 -0.92 1.63
CA VAL A 254 6.15 -0.85 2.69
C VAL A 254 5.45 -2.20 2.78
N GLN A 255 5.37 -2.74 3.99
CA GLN A 255 4.71 -4.01 4.26
C GLN A 255 3.82 -3.94 5.49
N CYS A 256 2.73 -4.70 5.45
CA CYS A 256 1.84 -4.90 6.58
C CYS A 256 1.95 -6.33 7.11
N TYR A 257 1.76 -6.48 8.42
CA TYR A 257 1.85 -7.78 9.09
C TYR A 257 0.68 -7.94 10.06
N ASP A 258 0.23 -9.17 10.25
CA ASP A 258 -0.79 -9.48 11.25
C ASP A 258 -0.25 -9.32 12.69
N ALA A 259 -1.11 -9.54 13.69
CA ALA A 259 -0.74 -9.47 15.10
C ALA A 259 0.38 -10.47 15.49
N GLN A 260 0.57 -11.53 14.72
CA GLN A 260 1.60 -12.55 14.91
C GLN A 260 2.90 -12.23 14.15
N GLY A 261 2.91 -11.17 13.33
CA GLY A 261 4.06 -10.76 12.53
C GLY A 261 4.17 -11.50 11.18
N ASN A 262 3.11 -12.16 10.72
CA ASN A 262 3.07 -12.75 9.38
C ASN A 262 2.77 -11.67 8.34
N TYR A 263 3.48 -11.70 7.21
CA TYR A 263 3.26 -10.79 6.10
C TYR A 263 1.84 -10.90 5.52
N LEU A 264 1.21 -9.78 5.32
CA LEU A 264 -0.12 -9.66 4.73
C LEU A 264 -0.01 -9.32 3.24
N ARG A 265 -0.54 -10.20 2.40
CA ARG A 265 -0.58 -10.02 0.95
C ARG A 265 -1.80 -9.20 0.54
N ASP A 266 -1.64 -8.36 -0.45
CA ASP A 266 -2.78 -7.69 -1.09
C ASP A 266 -3.59 -8.68 -1.96
N GLN A 267 -4.74 -8.23 -2.46
CA GLN A 267 -5.61 -9.06 -3.31
C GLN A 267 -4.93 -9.48 -4.62
N ARG A 268 -4.01 -8.68 -5.16
CA ARG A 268 -3.28 -9.00 -6.40
C ARG A 268 -2.31 -10.14 -6.16
N GLU A 269 -1.53 -10.07 -5.09
CA GLU A 269 -0.59 -11.12 -4.69
C GLU A 269 -1.30 -12.44 -4.35
N LEU A 270 -2.45 -12.34 -3.66
CA LEU A 270 -3.28 -13.52 -3.35
C LEU A 270 -3.83 -14.18 -4.61
N ARG A 271 -4.33 -13.40 -5.58
CA ARG A 271 -4.79 -13.94 -6.88
C ARG A 271 -3.68 -14.60 -7.67
N GLN A 272 -2.49 -13.99 -7.68
CA GLN A 272 -1.32 -14.57 -8.35
C GLN A 272 -0.86 -15.86 -7.69
N GLY A 273 -0.84 -15.89 -6.36
CA GLY A 273 -0.55 -17.11 -5.59
C GLY A 273 -1.55 -18.23 -5.89
N LEU A 274 -2.84 -17.92 -5.94
CA LEU A 274 -3.90 -18.89 -6.28
C LEU A 274 -3.71 -19.44 -7.70
N ALA A 275 -3.52 -18.60 -8.71
CA ALA A 275 -3.31 -19.01 -10.09
C ALA A 275 -2.06 -19.91 -10.25
N ASN A 276 -0.97 -19.61 -9.52
CA ASN A 276 0.22 -20.43 -9.50
C ASN A 276 -0.07 -21.82 -8.88
N THR A 277 -0.83 -21.86 -7.80
CA THR A 277 -1.21 -23.11 -7.11
C THR A 277 -2.11 -23.97 -8.01
N GLU A 278 -3.09 -23.37 -8.69
CA GLU A 278 -3.95 -24.08 -9.65
C GLU A 278 -3.14 -24.67 -10.80
N THR A 279 -2.16 -23.92 -11.33
CA THR A 279 -1.26 -24.40 -12.39
C THR A 279 -0.42 -25.58 -11.89
N GLN A 280 0.12 -25.51 -10.66
CA GLN A 280 0.89 -26.61 -10.07
C GLN A 280 0.03 -27.85 -9.86
N LEU A 281 -1.21 -27.68 -9.39
CA LEU A 281 -2.16 -28.78 -9.22
C LEU A 281 -2.44 -29.50 -10.55
N ALA A 282 -2.78 -28.75 -11.60
CA ALA A 282 -3.03 -29.31 -12.93
C ALA A 282 -1.81 -30.08 -13.49
N ASN A 283 -0.59 -29.57 -13.28
CA ASN A 283 0.63 -30.26 -13.67
C ASN A 283 0.82 -31.57 -12.89
N THR A 284 0.55 -31.55 -11.58
CA THR A 284 0.66 -32.75 -10.72
C THR A 284 -0.37 -33.81 -11.12
N GLU A 285 -1.61 -33.43 -11.40
CA GLU A 285 -2.65 -34.32 -11.89
C GLU A 285 -2.28 -34.97 -13.23
N THR A 286 -1.70 -34.18 -14.14
CA THR A 286 -1.20 -34.68 -15.44
C THR A 286 -0.07 -35.71 -15.25
N GLN A 287 0.87 -35.42 -14.34
CA GLN A 287 1.96 -36.37 -14.02
C GLN A 287 1.44 -37.66 -13.40
N LEU A 288 0.46 -37.55 -12.49
CA LEU A 288 -0.18 -38.70 -11.88
C LEU A 288 -0.85 -39.60 -12.94
N ALA A 289 -1.67 -39.03 -13.82
CA ALA A 289 -2.33 -39.76 -14.90
C ALA A 289 -1.33 -40.45 -15.84
N ASN A 290 -0.23 -39.79 -16.18
CA ASN A 290 0.85 -40.38 -16.98
C ASN A 290 1.50 -41.57 -16.26
N THR A 291 1.75 -41.42 -14.95
CA THR A 291 2.37 -42.49 -14.12
C THR A 291 1.44 -43.69 -14.00
N GLU A 292 0.14 -43.46 -13.78
CA GLU A 292 -0.88 -44.51 -13.77
C GLU A 292 -0.96 -45.25 -15.10
N THR A 293 -0.90 -44.54 -16.22
CA THR A 293 -0.89 -45.16 -17.54
C THR A 293 0.35 -46.04 -17.74
N GLN A 294 1.54 -45.52 -17.35
CA GLN A 294 2.78 -46.30 -17.45
C GLN A 294 2.78 -47.54 -16.54
N LEU A 295 2.20 -47.40 -15.36
CA LEU A 295 2.03 -48.54 -14.44
C LEU A 295 1.13 -49.60 -15.07
N ALA A 296 -0.04 -49.22 -15.58
CA ALA A 296 -0.97 -50.14 -16.23
C ALA A 296 -0.35 -50.85 -17.44
N GLU A 297 0.42 -50.10 -18.29
CA GLU A 297 1.17 -50.70 -19.39
C GLU A 297 2.22 -51.73 -18.91
N SER A 298 2.95 -51.40 -17.83
CA SER A 298 3.96 -52.27 -17.24
C SER A 298 3.34 -53.53 -16.66
N GLU A 299 2.20 -53.40 -15.95
CA GLU A 299 1.47 -54.54 -15.42
C GLU A 299 0.92 -55.45 -16.53
N ALA A 300 0.38 -54.84 -17.60
CA ALA A 300 -0.09 -55.63 -18.76
C ALA A 300 1.07 -56.41 -19.45
N LYS A 301 2.21 -55.80 -19.60
CA LYS A 301 3.42 -56.48 -20.14
C LYS A 301 3.90 -57.59 -19.22
N ALA A 302 3.91 -57.35 -17.91
CA ALA A 302 4.27 -58.38 -16.92
C ALA A 302 3.34 -59.59 -16.97
N ALA A 303 2.02 -59.33 -17.06
CA ALA A 303 0.99 -60.36 -17.20
C ALA A 303 1.20 -61.18 -18.48
N GLN A 304 1.42 -60.55 -19.64
CA GLN A 304 1.69 -61.23 -20.90
C GLN A 304 2.97 -62.11 -20.82
N LEU A 305 4.02 -61.60 -20.17
CA LEU A 305 5.26 -62.39 -20.00
C LEU A 305 5.03 -63.58 -19.08
N ALA A 306 4.29 -63.41 -17.99
CA ALA A 306 3.93 -64.47 -17.07
C ALA A 306 3.12 -65.57 -17.78
N ASP A 307 2.15 -65.19 -18.61
CA ASP A 307 1.38 -66.16 -19.42
C ASP A 307 2.21 -66.90 -20.44
N TYR A 308 3.15 -66.22 -21.07
CA TYR A 308 4.11 -66.85 -21.99
C TYR A 308 5.03 -67.84 -21.27
N LEU A 309 5.58 -67.49 -20.11
CA LEU A 309 6.37 -68.42 -19.29
C LEU A 309 5.59 -69.67 -18.88
N ARG A 310 4.30 -69.47 -18.43
CA ARG A 310 3.41 -70.61 -18.09
C ARG A 310 3.19 -71.53 -19.29
N SER A 311 3.05 -70.97 -20.52
CA SER A 311 2.91 -71.75 -21.76
C SER A 311 4.11 -72.62 -22.09
N LEU A 312 5.31 -72.23 -21.61
CA LEU A 312 6.57 -72.94 -21.71
C LEU A 312 6.81 -73.95 -20.58
N GLY A 313 5.88 -74.07 -19.64
CA GLY A 313 5.98 -74.93 -18.45
C GLY A 313 6.86 -74.34 -17.33
N ILE A 314 7.14 -73.07 -17.40
CA ILE A 314 7.94 -72.32 -16.41
C ILE A 314 7.00 -71.55 -15.47
N ASP A 315 7.12 -71.77 -14.17
CA ASP A 315 6.38 -70.98 -13.18
C ASP A 315 6.98 -69.58 -13.00
N PRO A 316 6.29 -68.52 -13.36
CA PRO A 316 6.81 -67.14 -13.27
C PRO A 316 7.03 -66.68 -11.82
N ASP A 317 6.32 -67.27 -10.83
CA ASP A 317 6.44 -66.94 -9.43
C ASP A 317 7.56 -67.69 -8.71
N ASN A 318 8.23 -68.63 -9.42
CA ASN A 318 9.31 -69.50 -8.89
C ASN A 318 10.47 -69.58 -9.87
N LEU A 319 10.94 -68.45 -10.38
CA LEU A 319 12.10 -68.34 -11.27
C LEU A 319 13.42 -68.60 -10.48
N PRO A 320 14.36 -69.40 -10.97
CA PRO A 320 15.66 -69.57 -10.33
C PRO A 320 16.41 -68.24 -10.38
N THR A 321 16.92 -67.79 -9.24
CA THR A 321 17.77 -66.61 -9.10
C THR A 321 19.15 -66.81 -9.70
#